data_cb1f55eb393f437a7d6600c6b6e92e5d
#
_entry.id   cb1f55eb393f437a7d6600c6b6e92e5d
#
_cell.length_a   1.000
_cell.length_b   1.000
_cell.length_c   1.000
_cell.angle_alpha   90.00
_cell.angle_beta   90.00
_cell.angle_gamma   90.00
#
_symmetry.space_group_name_H-M   'P 1'
#
loop_
_entity.id
_entity.type
_entity.pdbx_description
1 polymer ?
#
loop_
_entity_poly.entity_id
_entity_poly.type
_entity_poly.pdbx_seq_one_letter_code
_entity_poly.pdbx_strand_id
1 'polypeptide(L)'
;MLNIIDYSNVHFLIYFSNVFIVNTYYHLDKIKNTEVQKAKLKQQLSDVKVNILKYQLHPHFFFNTLNSISQLIEVDKTLAQNTLADFSDLLRDIVYLKDTNFLNLGKELDILNRYLDIMSIRFSDHLEIKLNVQDDIEDILIPSLIIQPIIENSFNHGYSDKNTSLKIEISIKQIKDNLEIKIKNNGAPLAQKNVIYGTGLKNTIERLETLYEDGYKFSIKNLPNENGVVTNLVFPVRYN
;
A
#
# COMPACT_ATOMS: atom_id res chain seq x y z
N MET A 1 -18.78 -72.87 4.01
CA MET A 1 -17.76 -71.95 3.44
C MET A 1 -18.36 -70.70 2.80
N LEU A 2 -19.56 -70.70 2.29
CA LEU A 2 -20.22 -69.55 1.66
C LEU A 2 -20.54 -68.38 2.63
N ASN A 3 -20.92 -68.67 3.89
CA ASN A 3 -21.30 -67.60 4.85
C ASN A 3 -20.17 -66.68 5.34
N ILE A 4 -18.89 -67.11 5.31
CA ILE A 4 -17.75 -66.29 5.80
C ILE A 4 -17.39 -65.20 4.78
N ILE A 5 -17.53 -65.47 3.50
CA ILE A 5 -17.24 -64.55 2.40
C ILE A 5 -18.29 -63.42 2.38
N ASP A 6 -19.54 -63.68 2.66
CA ASP A 6 -20.62 -62.69 2.70
C ASP A 6 -20.47 -61.72 3.88
N TYR A 7 -20.08 -62.19 5.08
CA TYR A 7 -19.83 -61.33 6.24
C TYR A 7 -18.62 -60.38 6.02
N SER A 8 -17.55 -60.87 5.40
CA SER A 8 -16.38 -60.07 5.09
C SER A 8 -16.72 -58.91 4.14
N ASN A 9 -17.53 -59.15 3.11
CA ASN A 9 -17.98 -58.13 2.17
C ASN A 9 -18.84 -57.05 2.82
N VAL A 10 -19.74 -57.45 3.74
CA VAL A 10 -20.57 -56.51 4.49
C VAL A 10 -19.75 -55.60 5.40
N HIS A 11 -18.79 -56.15 6.14
CA HIS A 11 -17.88 -55.33 6.97
C HIS A 11 -17.03 -54.36 6.16
N PHE A 12 -16.58 -54.77 4.99
CA PHE A 12 -15.82 -53.93 4.07
C PHE A 12 -16.68 -52.78 3.55
N LEU A 13 -17.93 -53.04 3.15
CA LEU A 13 -18.85 -51.98 2.73
C LEU A 13 -19.17 -50.99 3.87
N ILE A 14 -19.40 -51.49 5.08
CA ILE A 14 -19.62 -50.62 6.26
C ILE A 14 -18.40 -49.74 6.54
N TYR A 15 -17.21 -50.31 6.48
CA TYR A 15 -15.96 -49.54 6.68
C TYR A 15 -15.82 -48.41 5.66
N PHE A 16 -15.95 -48.71 4.36
CA PHE A 16 -15.83 -47.73 3.32
C PHE A 16 -16.95 -46.66 3.37
N SER A 17 -18.16 -47.05 3.72
CA SER A 17 -19.26 -46.10 3.90
C SER A 17 -18.97 -45.13 5.07
N ASN A 18 -18.45 -45.62 6.19
CA ASN A 18 -18.05 -44.78 7.32
C ASN A 18 -16.91 -43.83 6.94
N VAL A 19 -15.85 -44.31 6.26
CA VAL A 19 -14.75 -43.48 5.78
C VAL A 19 -15.27 -42.42 4.82
N PHE A 20 -16.16 -42.78 3.92
CA PHE A 20 -16.77 -41.81 2.97
C PHE A 20 -17.60 -40.74 3.69
N ILE A 21 -18.43 -41.12 4.66
CA ILE A 21 -19.24 -40.19 5.44
C ILE A 21 -18.37 -39.22 6.21
N VAL A 22 -17.33 -39.71 6.93
CA VAL A 22 -16.41 -38.89 7.69
C VAL A 22 -15.66 -37.93 6.77
N ASN A 23 -15.12 -38.40 5.65
CA ASN A 23 -14.41 -37.58 4.69
C ASN A 23 -15.33 -36.50 4.08
N THR A 24 -16.54 -36.87 3.71
CA THR A 24 -17.54 -35.91 3.20
C THR A 24 -17.87 -34.84 4.24
N TYR A 25 -18.07 -35.24 5.50
CA TYR A 25 -18.32 -34.31 6.60
C TYR A 25 -17.17 -33.30 6.76
N TYR A 26 -15.90 -33.76 6.78
CA TYR A 26 -14.73 -32.89 6.84
C TYR A 26 -14.64 -31.93 5.65
N HIS A 27 -14.92 -32.40 4.45
CA HIS A 27 -14.93 -31.55 3.26
C HIS A 27 -16.01 -30.47 3.31
N LEU A 28 -17.23 -30.85 3.72
CA LEU A 28 -18.36 -29.93 3.87
C LEU A 28 -18.08 -28.87 4.95
N ASP A 29 -17.52 -29.27 6.09
CA ASP A 29 -17.16 -28.35 7.17
C ASP A 29 -16.06 -27.37 6.71
N LYS A 30 -15.04 -27.84 6.00
CA LYS A 30 -13.97 -26.99 5.42
C LYS A 30 -14.53 -25.98 4.42
N ILE A 31 -15.44 -26.41 3.54
CA ILE A 31 -16.11 -25.52 2.57
C ILE A 31 -16.93 -24.47 3.32
N LYS A 32 -17.76 -24.87 4.29
CA LYS A 32 -18.57 -23.96 5.10
C LYS A 32 -17.72 -22.91 5.82
N ASN A 33 -16.63 -23.34 6.47
CA ASN A 33 -15.73 -22.44 7.18
C ASN A 33 -15.04 -21.45 6.22
N THR A 34 -14.69 -21.90 5.02
CA THR A 34 -14.12 -21.04 3.98
C THR A 34 -15.11 -19.97 3.52
N GLU A 35 -16.37 -20.35 3.27
CA GLU A 35 -17.42 -19.41 2.85
C GLU A 35 -17.76 -18.38 3.94
N VAL A 36 -17.83 -18.79 5.21
CA VAL A 36 -18.03 -17.89 6.35
C VAL A 36 -16.91 -16.86 6.44
N GLN A 37 -15.65 -17.29 6.28
CA GLN A 37 -14.52 -16.38 6.32
C GLN A 37 -14.50 -15.43 5.12
N LYS A 38 -14.84 -15.89 3.90
CA LYS A 38 -15.00 -15.03 2.73
C LYS A 38 -16.09 -13.98 2.94
N ALA A 39 -17.24 -14.38 3.49
CA ALA A 39 -18.32 -13.45 3.80
C ALA A 39 -17.90 -12.38 4.81
N LYS A 40 -17.18 -12.77 5.88
CA LYS A 40 -16.64 -11.83 6.87
C LYS A 40 -15.67 -10.83 6.24
N LEU A 41 -14.78 -11.31 5.39
CA LEU A 41 -13.80 -10.45 4.71
C LEU A 41 -14.49 -9.46 3.75
N LYS A 42 -15.51 -9.91 3.00
CA LYS A 42 -16.34 -9.04 2.16
C LYS A 42 -17.09 -7.97 2.95
N GLN A 43 -17.59 -8.31 4.14
CA GLN A 43 -18.23 -7.34 5.04
C GLN A 43 -17.21 -6.28 5.52
N GLN A 44 -16.03 -6.71 5.99
CA GLN A 44 -14.97 -5.77 6.39
C GLN A 44 -14.57 -4.81 5.26
N LEU A 45 -14.45 -5.32 4.01
CA LEU A 45 -14.24 -4.49 2.83
C LEU A 45 -15.34 -3.43 2.64
N SER A 46 -16.61 -3.81 2.85
CA SER A 46 -17.73 -2.88 2.74
C SER A 46 -17.67 -1.77 3.79
N ASP A 47 -17.34 -2.13 5.04
CA ASP A 47 -17.22 -1.18 6.14
C ASP A 47 -16.09 -0.16 5.89
N VAL A 48 -14.95 -0.63 5.37
CA VAL A 48 -13.82 0.25 4.97
C VAL A 48 -14.25 1.19 3.83
N LYS A 49 -14.98 0.70 2.81
CA LYS A 49 -15.52 1.55 1.72
C LYS A 49 -16.39 2.70 2.24
N VAL A 50 -17.27 2.42 3.19
CA VAL A 50 -18.15 3.43 3.81
C VAL A 50 -17.34 4.49 4.56
N ASN A 51 -16.29 4.07 5.28
CA ASN A 51 -15.43 5.00 6.02
C ASN A 51 -14.63 5.92 5.09
N ILE A 52 -14.09 5.40 3.99
CA ILE A 52 -13.38 6.21 2.98
C ILE A 52 -14.26 7.33 2.42
N LEU A 53 -15.53 7.02 2.10
CA LEU A 53 -16.47 8.02 1.58
C LEU A 53 -16.73 9.15 2.58
N LYS A 54 -16.66 8.88 3.89
CA LYS A 54 -16.85 9.90 4.93
C LYS A 54 -15.67 10.87 5.06
N TYR A 55 -14.45 10.44 4.73
CA TYR A 55 -13.24 11.21 5.02
C TYR A 55 -12.67 12.02 3.84
N GLN A 56 -13.30 12.01 2.66
CA GLN A 56 -12.82 12.72 1.46
C GLN A 56 -11.32 12.49 1.13
N LEU A 57 -10.79 11.32 1.50
CA LEU A 57 -9.43 10.91 1.19
C LEU A 57 -9.33 10.57 -0.30
N HIS A 58 -8.15 10.61 -0.89
CA HIS A 58 -7.90 10.34 -2.32
C HIS A 58 -8.66 9.10 -2.85
N PRO A 59 -9.89 9.26 -3.40
CA PRO A 59 -10.82 8.14 -3.56
C PRO A 59 -10.27 7.05 -4.49
N HIS A 60 -9.51 7.47 -5.49
CA HIS A 60 -8.99 6.56 -6.52
C HIS A 60 -7.99 5.52 -5.97
N PHE A 61 -7.07 5.91 -5.10
CA PHE A 61 -6.15 4.99 -4.44
C PHE A 61 -6.92 3.93 -3.64
N PHE A 62 -7.84 4.38 -2.80
CA PHE A 62 -8.58 3.51 -1.90
C PHE A 62 -9.49 2.53 -2.64
N PHE A 63 -10.23 2.99 -3.65
CA PHE A 63 -11.07 2.10 -4.44
C PHE A 63 -10.25 1.05 -5.20
N ASN A 64 -9.11 1.43 -5.74
CA ASN A 64 -8.24 0.51 -6.44
C ASN A 64 -7.62 -0.54 -5.50
N THR A 65 -7.18 -0.13 -4.30
CA THR A 65 -6.67 -1.05 -3.28
C THR A 65 -7.74 -2.05 -2.85
N LEU A 66 -8.97 -1.59 -2.58
CA LEU A 66 -10.08 -2.46 -2.22
C LEU A 66 -10.46 -3.44 -3.35
N ASN A 67 -10.36 -3.01 -4.60
CA ASN A 67 -10.58 -3.89 -5.74
C ASN A 67 -9.50 -4.98 -5.83
N SER A 68 -8.23 -4.61 -5.61
CA SER A 68 -7.12 -5.58 -5.55
C SER A 68 -7.32 -6.59 -4.42
N ILE A 69 -7.65 -6.13 -3.21
CA ILE A 69 -7.97 -7.02 -2.08
C ILE A 69 -9.15 -7.94 -2.42
N SER A 70 -10.20 -7.41 -3.08
CA SER A 70 -11.35 -8.22 -3.49
C SER A 70 -10.96 -9.35 -4.46
N GLN A 71 -10.03 -9.09 -5.38
CA GLN A 71 -9.50 -10.11 -6.29
C GLN A 71 -8.65 -11.15 -5.55
N LEU A 72 -7.82 -10.70 -4.59
CA LEU A 72 -6.99 -11.59 -3.77
C LEU A 72 -7.82 -12.56 -2.92
N ILE A 73 -9.05 -12.22 -2.51
CA ILE A 73 -9.91 -13.12 -1.72
C ILE A 73 -10.13 -14.47 -2.41
N GLU A 74 -10.17 -14.49 -3.74
CA GLU A 74 -10.39 -15.71 -4.52
C GLU A 74 -9.07 -16.47 -4.82
N VAL A 75 -7.93 -15.80 -4.79
CA VAL A 75 -6.62 -16.37 -5.18
C VAL A 75 -5.79 -16.74 -3.94
N ASP A 76 -5.58 -15.79 -3.04
CA ASP A 76 -4.82 -15.95 -1.80
C ASP A 76 -5.51 -15.24 -0.65
N LYS A 77 -6.27 -16.02 0.11
CA LYS A 77 -7.06 -15.51 1.23
C LYS A 77 -6.19 -14.96 2.36
N THR A 78 -5.04 -15.57 2.62
CA THR A 78 -4.14 -15.12 3.70
C THR A 78 -3.54 -13.77 3.33
N LEU A 79 -3.08 -13.61 2.10
CA LEU A 79 -2.58 -12.35 1.60
C LEU A 79 -3.67 -11.28 1.59
N ALA A 80 -4.92 -11.62 1.18
CA ALA A 80 -6.04 -10.70 1.23
C ALA A 80 -6.35 -10.21 2.65
N GLN A 81 -6.32 -11.10 3.65
CA GLN A 81 -6.55 -10.75 5.06
C GLN A 81 -5.46 -9.82 5.60
N ASN A 82 -4.19 -10.14 5.34
CA ASN A 82 -3.06 -9.33 5.77
C ASN A 82 -3.11 -7.94 5.11
N THR A 83 -3.30 -7.89 3.78
CA THR A 83 -3.39 -6.62 3.05
C THR A 83 -4.56 -5.76 3.53
N LEU A 84 -5.71 -6.35 3.87
CA LEU A 84 -6.84 -5.61 4.44
C LEU A 84 -6.53 -5.06 5.82
N ALA A 85 -5.80 -5.81 6.66
CA ALA A 85 -5.37 -5.35 7.97
C ALA A 85 -4.39 -4.16 7.84
N ASP A 86 -3.35 -4.30 7.01
CA ASP A 86 -2.36 -3.25 6.74
C ASP A 86 -3.03 -1.99 6.17
N PHE A 87 -3.98 -2.17 5.25
CA PHE A 87 -4.75 -1.08 4.68
C PHE A 87 -5.63 -0.37 5.72
N SER A 88 -6.25 -1.12 6.63
CA SER A 88 -7.06 -0.55 7.72
C SER A 88 -6.21 0.24 8.70
N ASP A 89 -5.00 -0.25 9.01
CA ASP A 89 -4.04 0.44 9.88
C ASP A 89 -3.48 1.70 9.22
N LEU A 90 -3.15 1.64 7.92
CA LEU A 90 -2.75 2.80 7.14
C LEU A 90 -3.83 3.90 7.15
N LEU A 91 -5.10 3.53 6.93
CA LEU A 91 -6.23 4.45 7.00
C LEU A 91 -6.37 5.11 8.37
N ARG A 92 -6.21 4.33 9.42
CA ARG A 92 -6.26 4.82 10.79
C ARG A 92 -5.15 5.83 11.04
N ASP A 93 -3.92 5.52 10.68
CA ASP A 93 -2.78 6.43 10.81
C ASP A 93 -3.02 7.74 10.05
N ILE A 94 -3.47 7.69 8.79
CA ILE A 94 -3.79 8.89 8.00
C ILE A 94 -4.86 9.75 8.65
N VAL A 95 -5.93 9.15 9.17
CA VAL A 95 -7.02 9.88 9.83
C VAL A 95 -6.55 10.55 11.12
N TYR A 96 -5.80 9.85 11.96
CA TYR A 96 -5.31 10.41 13.23
C TYR A 96 -4.24 11.49 13.04
N LEU A 97 -3.43 11.38 11.99
CA LEU A 97 -2.34 12.32 11.71
C LEU A 97 -2.77 13.55 10.90
N LYS A 98 -4.01 13.57 10.40
CA LYS A 98 -4.52 14.67 9.57
C LYS A 98 -4.41 16.04 10.27
N ASP A 99 -4.64 16.07 11.58
CA ASP A 99 -4.62 17.29 12.39
C ASP A 99 -3.27 17.51 13.10
N THR A 100 -2.30 16.62 12.86
CA THR A 100 -0.95 16.72 13.43
C THR A 100 -0.04 17.46 12.47
N ASN A 101 0.59 18.55 12.92
CA ASN A 101 1.48 19.34 12.06
C ASN A 101 2.81 18.64 11.77
N PHE A 102 3.39 17.99 12.77
CA PHE A 102 4.69 17.33 12.69
C PHE A 102 4.63 15.93 13.29
N LEU A 103 5.41 15.02 12.73
CA LEU A 103 5.73 13.72 13.32
C LEU A 103 7.21 13.39 13.08
N ASN A 104 7.76 12.45 13.79
CA ASN A 104 9.12 12.02 13.53
C ASN A 104 9.23 11.22 12.25
N LEU A 105 10.39 11.32 11.59
CA LEU A 105 10.64 10.65 10.29
C LEU A 105 10.43 9.14 10.38
N GLY A 106 10.83 8.51 11.50
CA GLY A 106 10.61 7.07 11.70
C GLY A 106 9.15 6.66 11.54
N LYS A 107 8.20 7.41 12.15
CA LYS A 107 6.77 7.14 12.00
C LYS A 107 6.26 7.39 10.58
N GLU A 108 6.75 8.44 9.90
CA GLU A 108 6.43 8.67 8.48
C GLU A 108 6.91 7.52 7.61
N LEU A 109 8.12 6.98 7.88
CA LEU A 109 8.67 5.82 7.17
C LEU A 109 7.87 4.53 7.41
N ASP A 110 7.37 4.31 8.62
CA ASP A 110 6.48 3.17 8.92
C ASP A 110 5.20 3.23 8.09
N ILE A 111 4.60 4.42 8.00
CA ILE A 111 3.40 4.66 7.18
C ILE A 111 3.71 4.49 5.70
N LEU A 112 4.83 5.05 5.26
CA LEU A 112 5.30 4.93 3.88
C LEU A 112 5.53 3.47 3.49
N ASN A 113 6.21 2.68 4.32
CA ASN A 113 6.47 1.27 4.05
C ASN A 113 5.18 0.48 3.88
N ARG A 114 4.19 0.65 4.78
CA ARG A 114 2.87 0.01 4.61
C ARG A 114 2.19 0.42 3.30
N TYR A 115 2.26 1.70 2.96
CA TYR A 115 1.73 2.18 1.68
C TYR A 115 2.42 1.50 0.48
N LEU A 116 3.75 1.42 0.50
CA LEU A 116 4.55 0.80 -0.56
C LEU A 116 4.30 -0.72 -0.68
N ASP A 117 4.12 -1.42 0.45
CA ASP A 117 3.77 -2.85 0.48
C ASP A 117 2.41 -3.11 -0.20
N ILE A 118 1.40 -2.30 0.13
CA ILE A 118 0.09 -2.36 -0.53
C ILE A 118 0.21 -2.09 -2.04
N MET A 119 1.02 -1.10 -2.45
CA MET A 119 1.25 -0.79 -3.85
C MET A 119 1.99 -1.91 -4.58
N SER A 120 2.95 -2.56 -3.92
CA SER A 120 3.69 -3.70 -4.48
C SER A 120 2.77 -4.89 -4.77
N ILE A 121 1.80 -5.17 -3.92
CA ILE A 121 0.77 -6.18 -4.17
C ILE A 121 -0.09 -5.83 -5.39
N ARG A 122 -0.45 -4.55 -5.52
CA ARG A 122 -1.30 -4.07 -6.61
C ARG A 122 -0.61 -4.12 -7.97
N PHE A 123 0.67 -3.78 -8.02
CA PHE A 123 1.43 -3.65 -9.27
C PHE A 123 2.31 -4.86 -9.55
N SER A 124 2.41 -5.81 -8.62
CA SER A 124 3.16 -7.07 -8.78
C SER A 124 4.57 -6.87 -9.36
N ASP A 125 4.93 -7.66 -10.36
CA ASP A 125 6.26 -7.68 -10.98
C ASP A 125 6.62 -6.41 -11.80
N HIS A 126 5.69 -5.45 -11.89
CA HIS A 126 5.87 -4.21 -12.65
C HIS A 126 6.36 -3.03 -11.80
N LEU A 127 6.69 -3.26 -10.54
CA LEU A 127 7.11 -2.22 -9.60
C LEU A 127 8.43 -2.58 -8.91
N GLU A 128 9.42 -1.71 -9.07
CA GLU A 128 10.69 -1.78 -8.34
C GLU A 128 10.82 -0.54 -7.45
N ILE A 129 10.94 -0.74 -6.14
CA ILE A 129 11.11 0.35 -5.18
C ILE A 129 12.45 0.20 -4.47
N LYS A 130 13.21 1.29 -4.41
CA LYS A 130 14.43 1.40 -3.62
C LYS A 130 14.29 2.52 -2.61
N LEU A 131 14.35 2.19 -1.33
CA LEU A 131 14.30 3.14 -0.22
C LEU A 131 15.68 3.20 0.43
N ASN A 132 16.33 4.36 0.35
CA ASN A 132 17.63 4.64 0.92
C ASN A 132 17.49 5.77 1.95
N VAL A 133 17.50 5.43 3.21
CA VAL A 133 17.44 6.37 4.33
C VAL A 133 18.80 6.37 5.02
N GLN A 134 19.30 7.55 5.34
CA GLN A 134 20.51 7.69 6.16
C GLN A 134 20.22 7.18 7.58
N ASP A 135 21.20 6.56 8.21
CA ASP A 135 21.08 6.10 9.59
C ASP A 135 20.99 7.27 10.58
N ASP A 136 20.39 7.04 11.73
CA ASP A 136 20.30 7.98 12.86
C ASP A 136 19.58 9.32 12.57
N ILE A 137 18.56 9.30 11.68
CA ILE A 137 17.73 10.49 11.38
C ILE A 137 16.23 10.29 11.67
N GLU A 138 15.81 9.19 12.27
CA GLU A 138 14.42 8.84 12.52
C GLU A 138 13.70 9.79 13.47
N ASP A 139 14.44 10.45 14.37
CA ASP A 139 13.92 11.40 15.37
C ASP A 139 13.69 12.81 14.80
N ILE A 140 14.11 13.08 13.57
CA ILE A 140 13.85 14.37 12.92
C ILE A 140 12.34 14.57 12.76
N LEU A 141 11.85 15.73 13.20
CA LEU A 141 10.46 16.14 13.00
C LEU A 141 10.26 16.66 11.58
N ILE A 142 9.30 16.07 10.89
CA ILE A 142 8.89 16.46 9.54
C ILE A 142 7.39 16.76 9.50
N PRO A 143 6.89 17.55 8.54
CA PRO A 143 5.45 17.74 8.35
C PRO A 143 4.79 16.40 8.09
N SER A 144 3.70 16.12 8.81
CA SER A 144 3.02 14.82 8.75
C SER A 144 2.54 14.51 7.33
N LEU A 145 2.73 13.27 6.87
CA LEU A 145 2.28 12.78 5.57
C LEU A 145 2.79 13.64 4.39
N ILE A 146 4.06 14.13 4.49
CA ILE A 146 4.66 14.99 3.45
C ILE A 146 5.21 14.19 2.27
N ILE A 147 5.65 12.95 2.51
CA ILE A 147 6.27 12.08 1.50
C ILE A 147 5.21 11.43 0.62
N GLN A 148 4.09 11.01 1.21
CA GLN A 148 3.06 10.25 0.53
C GLN A 148 2.51 10.93 -0.74
N PRO A 149 2.12 12.23 -0.79
CA PRO A 149 1.62 12.86 -2.01
C PRO A 149 2.63 12.89 -3.15
N ILE A 150 3.93 12.93 -2.82
CA ILE A 150 5.00 12.92 -3.83
C ILE A 150 5.12 11.52 -4.44
N ILE A 151 5.04 10.48 -3.61
CA ILE A 151 5.04 9.08 -4.06
C ILE A 151 3.78 8.78 -4.88
N GLU A 152 2.61 9.22 -4.43
CA GLU A 152 1.36 9.07 -5.19
C GLU A 152 1.44 9.72 -6.57
N ASN A 153 2.08 10.88 -6.67
CA ASN A 153 2.32 11.53 -7.94
C ASN A 153 3.22 10.68 -8.85
N SER A 154 4.23 10.02 -8.29
CA SER A 154 5.12 9.12 -9.04
C SER A 154 4.37 7.89 -9.56
N PHE A 155 3.43 7.34 -8.81
CA PHE A 155 2.57 6.25 -9.27
C PHE A 155 1.61 6.70 -10.37
N ASN A 156 0.94 7.84 -10.19
CA ASN A 156 -0.08 8.33 -11.12
C ASN A 156 0.48 8.70 -12.49
N HIS A 157 1.71 9.18 -12.54
CA HIS A 157 2.37 9.64 -13.77
C HIS A 157 3.49 8.72 -14.24
N GLY A 158 3.90 7.76 -13.43
CA GLY A 158 4.97 6.82 -13.76
C GLY A 158 4.54 5.69 -14.67
N TYR A 159 3.31 5.21 -14.53
CA TYR A 159 2.74 4.20 -15.41
C TYR A 159 2.16 4.81 -16.68
N SER A 160 2.47 4.19 -17.81
CA SER A 160 1.86 4.51 -19.09
C SER A 160 1.87 3.26 -19.99
N ASP A 161 1.10 3.27 -21.06
CA ASP A 161 1.10 2.19 -22.06
C ASP A 161 2.50 1.93 -22.66
N LYS A 162 3.39 2.92 -22.56
CA LYS A 162 4.79 2.83 -23.01
C LYS A 162 5.76 2.41 -21.93
N ASN A 163 5.39 2.51 -20.66
CA ASN A 163 6.22 2.16 -19.50
C ASN A 163 5.48 1.18 -18.60
N THR A 164 5.66 -0.09 -18.87
CA THR A 164 5.01 -1.18 -18.13
C THR A 164 5.73 -1.57 -16.84
N SER A 165 6.93 -1.01 -16.58
CA SER A 165 7.71 -1.28 -15.36
C SER A 165 8.11 0.04 -14.70
N LEU A 166 7.51 0.34 -13.55
CA LEU A 166 7.79 1.53 -12.78
C LEU A 166 8.92 1.27 -11.78
N LYS A 167 9.96 2.10 -11.84
CA LYS A 167 11.03 2.13 -10.85
C LYS A 167 10.95 3.43 -10.07
N ILE A 168 10.92 3.32 -8.74
CA ILE A 168 10.91 4.46 -7.82
C ILE A 168 12.12 4.33 -6.89
N GLU A 169 12.96 5.35 -6.86
CA GLU A 169 14.08 5.48 -5.93
C GLU A 169 13.81 6.63 -4.97
N ILE A 170 13.74 6.33 -3.68
CA ILE A 170 13.53 7.29 -2.59
C ILE A 170 14.84 7.40 -1.83
N SER A 171 15.35 8.61 -1.67
CA SER A 171 16.57 8.89 -0.89
C SER A 171 16.26 9.98 0.12
N ILE A 172 16.53 9.71 1.40
CA ILE A 172 16.31 10.64 2.50
C ILE A 172 17.62 10.78 3.28
N LYS A 173 18.11 12.01 3.40
CA LYS A 173 19.37 12.27 4.09
C LYS A 173 19.40 13.66 4.71
N GLN A 174 20.10 13.81 5.80
CA GLN A 174 20.41 15.09 6.38
C GLN A 174 21.66 15.67 5.74
N ILE A 175 21.57 16.92 5.29
CA ILE A 175 22.69 17.70 4.74
C ILE A 175 22.81 18.95 5.59
N LYS A 176 23.79 18.98 6.49
CA LYS A 176 23.96 20.05 7.49
C LYS A 176 22.67 20.21 8.29
N ASP A 177 22.07 21.39 8.28
CA ASP A 177 20.85 21.74 9.03
C ASP A 177 19.56 21.48 8.24
N ASN A 178 19.63 20.78 7.10
CA ASN A 178 18.47 20.51 6.26
C ASN A 178 18.27 19.01 6.06
N LEU A 179 17.02 18.59 5.97
CA LEU A 179 16.62 17.28 5.46
C LEU A 179 16.37 17.39 3.96
N GLU A 180 17.01 16.53 3.18
CA GLU A 180 16.75 16.36 1.74
C GLU A 180 15.99 15.06 1.51
N ILE A 181 14.82 15.17 0.86
CA ILE A 181 14.01 14.05 0.38
C ILE A 181 14.02 14.11 -1.14
N LYS A 182 14.57 13.09 -1.78
CA LYS A 182 14.66 12.99 -3.23
C LYS A 182 13.94 11.73 -3.70
N ILE A 183 13.00 11.90 -4.62
CA ILE A 183 12.21 10.82 -5.20
C ILE A 183 12.39 10.85 -6.70
N LYS A 184 12.91 9.76 -7.27
CA LYS A 184 13.06 9.59 -8.72
C LYS A 184 12.12 8.51 -9.20
N ASN A 185 11.56 8.69 -10.37
CA ASN A 185 10.87 7.63 -11.10
C ASN A 185 11.32 7.61 -12.57
N ASN A 186 11.14 6.46 -13.23
CA ASN A 186 11.43 6.26 -14.65
C ASN A 186 10.21 6.47 -15.56
N GLY A 187 9.19 7.18 -15.07
CA GLY A 187 7.95 7.43 -15.79
C GLY A 187 8.09 8.40 -16.97
N ALA A 188 6.95 8.83 -17.51
CA ALA A 188 6.94 9.80 -18.59
C ALA A 188 7.57 11.13 -18.14
N PRO A 189 8.42 11.77 -18.97
CA PRO A 189 8.95 13.07 -18.65
C PRO A 189 7.87 14.15 -18.66
N LEU A 190 8.08 15.20 -17.91
CA LEU A 190 7.19 16.37 -17.91
C LEU A 190 7.11 16.98 -19.30
N ALA A 191 5.89 17.12 -19.81
CA ALA A 191 5.63 17.64 -21.16
C ALA A 191 5.87 19.16 -21.29
N GLN A 192 5.85 19.90 -20.19
CA GLN A 192 5.95 21.36 -20.17
C GLN A 192 7.01 21.86 -19.20
N LYS A 193 7.61 23.05 -19.48
CA LYS A 193 8.52 23.71 -18.56
C LYS A 193 7.84 24.16 -17.25
N ASN A 194 6.55 24.48 -17.30
CA ASN A 194 5.74 24.82 -16.12
C ASN A 194 4.93 23.60 -15.71
N VAL A 195 5.28 23.01 -14.58
CA VAL A 195 4.57 21.89 -13.99
C VAL A 195 3.26 22.37 -13.40
N ILE A 196 2.14 21.84 -13.88
CA ILE A 196 0.85 22.03 -13.25
C ILE A 196 0.73 20.99 -12.13
N TYR A 197 0.80 21.44 -10.90
CA TYR A 197 0.66 20.55 -9.73
C TYR A 197 -0.79 20.11 -9.56
N GLY A 198 -1.00 18.80 -9.41
CA GLY A 198 -2.29 18.27 -8.96
C GLY A 198 -2.59 18.67 -7.51
N THR A 199 -3.83 18.46 -7.07
CA THR A 199 -4.31 18.88 -5.75
C THR A 199 -3.42 18.41 -4.60
N GLY A 200 -2.91 17.17 -4.63
CA GLY A 200 -2.05 16.63 -3.58
C GLY A 200 -0.74 17.40 -3.43
N LEU A 201 -0.01 17.62 -4.53
CA LEU A 201 1.24 18.39 -4.50
C LEU A 201 1.03 19.86 -4.19
N LYS A 202 -0.08 20.45 -4.66
CA LYS A 202 -0.45 21.82 -4.32
C LYS A 202 -0.63 22.00 -2.82
N ASN A 203 -1.42 21.13 -2.19
CA ASN A 203 -1.62 21.14 -0.74
C ASN A 203 -0.29 20.93 0.02
N THR A 204 0.59 20.05 -0.50
CA THR A 204 1.93 19.84 0.06
C THR A 204 2.76 21.13 0.04
N ILE A 205 2.77 21.86 -1.08
CA ILE A 205 3.51 23.12 -1.22
C ILE A 205 2.92 24.20 -0.30
N GLU A 206 1.60 24.41 -0.30
CA GLU A 206 0.92 25.38 0.57
C GLU A 206 1.21 25.11 2.06
N ARG A 207 1.28 23.84 2.44
CA ARG A 207 1.64 23.44 3.79
C ARG A 207 3.09 23.75 4.13
N LEU A 208 4.02 23.50 3.20
CA LEU A 208 5.44 23.86 3.37
C LEU A 208 5.62 25.36 3.49
N GLU A 209 4.92 26.15 2.67
CA GLU A 209 4.89 27.61 2.76
C GLU A 209 4.41 28.07 4.15
N THR A 210 3.33 27.47 4.66
CA THR A 210 2.79 27.80 6.00
C THR A 210 3.76 27.47 7.13
N LEU A 211 4.50 26.34 7.04
CA LEU A 211 5.35 25.84 8.12
C LEU A 211 6.79 26.38 8.10
N TYR A 212 7.30 26.74 6.92
CA TYR A 212 8.70 27.10 6.71
C TYR A 212 8.89 28.45 6.00
N GLU A 213 7.81 29.11 5.57
CA GLU A 213 7.89 30.35 4.77
C GLU A 213 8.83 30.16 3.57
N ASP A 214 9.92 30.95 3.47
CA ASP A 214 10.95 30.84 2.42
C ASP A 214 12.05 29.81 2.76
N GLY A 215 11.95 29.11 3.90
CA GLY A 215 12.99 28.20 4.41
C GLY A 215 12.99 26.82 3.75
N TYR A 216 12.17 26.55 2.75
CA TYR A 216 12.13 25.27 2.04
C TYR A 216 12.45 25.41 0.55
N LYS A 217 12.78 24.29 -0.10
CA LYS A 217 12.92 24.19 -1.55
C LYS A 217 12.16 22.97 -2.06
N PHE A 218 11.29 23.20 -3.02
CA PHE A 218 10.56 22.13 -3.70
C PHE A 218 10.78 22.25 -5.22
N SER A 219 11.13 21.18 -5.88
CA SER A 219 11.31 21.19 -7.33
C SER A 219 10.98 19.82 -7.93
N ILE A 220 10.36 19.85 -9.11
CA ILE A 220 10.15 18.67 -9.96
C ILE A 220 10.82 18.96 -11.31
N LYS A 221 11.67 18.04 -11.77
CA LYS A 221 12.45 18.20 -13.00
C LYS A 221 12.56 16.89 -13.74
N ASN A 222 12.69 16.95 -15.06
CA ASN A 222 13.05 15.77 -15.86
C ASN A 222 14.47 15.32 -15.51
N LEU A 223 14.70 14.02 -15.54
CA LEU A 223 16.05 13.47 -15.46
C LEU A 223 16.86 13.88 -16.72
N PRO A 224 18.14 14.28 -16.55
CA PRO A 224 18.88 14.92 -17.63
C PRO A 224 19.20 14.00 -18.83
N ASN A 225 19.34 12.70 -18.62
CA ASN A 225 19.79 11.75 -19.65
C ASN A 225 18.92 10.49 -19.74
N GLU A 226 17.80 10.46 -19.03
CA GLU A 226 16.93 9.30 -18.92
C GLU A 226 15.46 9.73 -18.99
N ASN A 227 14.58 8.82 -19.38
CA ASN A 227 13.17 9.04 -19.18
C ASN A 227 12.89 9.01 -17.68
N GLY A 228 12.11 10.00 -17.21
CA GLY A 228 11.73 10.05 -15.82
C GLY A 228 11.78 11.43 -15.21
N VAL A 229 11.40 11.46 -13.95
CA VAL A 229 11.25 12.70 -13.19
C VAL A 229 11.95 12.56 -11.84
N VAL A 230 12.56 13.63 -11.37
CA VAL A 230 13.07 13.75 -10.00
C VAL A 230 12.31 14.85 -9.28
N THR A 231 11.74 14.52 -8.14
CA THR A 231 11.20 15.46 -7.16
C THR A 231 12.21 15.61 -6.04
N ASN A 232 12.56 16.85 -5.72
CA ASN A 232 13.46 17.18 -4.64
C ASN A 232 12.77 18.14 -3.67
N LEU A 233 12.78 17.77 -2.38
CA LEU A 233 12.24 18.53 -1.28
C LEU A 233 13.35 18.72 -0.23
N VAL A 234 13.59 19.97 0.18
CA VAL A 234 14.61 20.34 1.17
C VAL A 234 13.99 21.31 2.16
N PHE A 235 14.12 21.07 3.45
CA PHE A 235 13.65 21.96 4.51
C PHE A 235 14.51 21.80 5.78
N PRO A 236 14.53 22.80 6.68
CA PRO A 236 15.32 22.76 7.91
C PRO A 236 14.89 21.60 8.82
N VAL A 237 15.89 20.92 9.40
CA VAL A 237 15.63 19.89 10.42
C VAL A 237 15.06 20.51 11.71
N ARG A 238 14.19 19.78 12.35
CA ARG A 238 13.64 20.09 13.68
C ARG A 238 13.73 18.83 14.54
N TYR A 239 14.00 19.02 15.80
CA TYR A 239 13.98 17.98 16.83
C TYR A 239 12.98 18.36 17.92
N ASN A 240 12.56 17.39 18.73
CA ASN A 240 11.72 17.63 19.91
C ASN A 240 12.46 18.45 20.99
#